data_a298f937f7acce7cb55e749c95d69ddb
#
_entry.id   a298f937f7acce7cb55e749c95d69ddb
#
_cell.length_a   1.000
_cell.length_b   1.000
_cell.length_c   1.000
_cell.angle_alpha   90.00
_cell.angle_beta   90.00
_cell.angle_gamma   90.00
#
_symmetry.space_group_name_H-M   'P 1'
#
loop_
_entity.id
_entity.type
_entity.pdbx_description
1 polymer ?
#
loop_
_entity_poly.entity_id
_entity_poly.type
_entity_poly.pdbx_seq_one_letter_code
_entity_poly.pdbx_strand_id
1 'polypeptide(L)'
;LGADIVIHSLTKFINGTSDAVGGVTCASKEFIASMMDVNSGASMLLGPVLDGLRSSSILKNLHSLHIRMAQHSKNATYLAERFENDGYKVVYSGLKSHSNHHLFTEMMNPQFGYGGMFTIDFGSLDKANALMEEMQNENVGYLAVSLGFYKTLFSAPGTSTSSEIPEEEQKAMGMSDGIVRFSIGLDRRQMNGHFATRSLNAWQLEKLD
;
A
#
# COMPACT_ATOMS: atom_id res chain seq x y z
N LEU A 1 9.65 -9.21 -17.27
CA LEU A 1 8.25 -9.02 -17.70
C LEU A 1 8.11 -8.14 -18.96
N GLY A 2 9.23 -7.63 -19.51
CA GLY A 2 9.23 -6.88 -20.78
C GLY A 2 8.87 -5.40 -20.71
N ALA A 3 8.89 -4.79 -19.54
CA ALA A 3 8.71 -3.34 -19.41
C ALA A 3 9.98 -2.60 -19.85
N ASP A 4 9.83 -1.62 -20.75
CA ASP A 4 10.95 -0.81 -21.25
C ASP A 4 11.35 0.29 -20.27
N ILE A 5 10.37 0.82 -19.53
CA ILE A 5 10.57 1.89 -18.54
C ILE A 5 9.85 1.48 -17.26
N VAL A 6 10.57 1.54 -16.15
CA VAL A 6 10.04 1.28 -14.81
C VAL A 6 10.21 2.52 -13.94
N ILE A 7 9.11 2.98 -13.33
CA ILE A 7 9.11 4.13 -12.43
C ILE A 7 8.71 3.67 -11.04
N HIS A 8 9.50 4.05 -10.03
CA HIS A 8 9.18 3.79 -8.63
C HIS A 8 9.12 5.06 -7.80
N SER A 9 8.18 5.11 -6.88
CA SER A 9 8.23 6.07 -5.77
C SER A 9 9.24 5.56 -4.72
N LEU A 10 10.35 6.26 -4.60
CA LEU A 10 11.33 5.99 -3.54
C LEU A 10 10.75 6.30 -2.15
N THR A 11 9.81 7.25 -2.07
CA THR A 11 9.09 7.66 -0.86
C THR A 11 8.41 6.50 -0.14
N LYS A 12 7.96 5.48 -0.87
CA LYS A 12 7.10 4.41 -0.38
C LYS A 12 7.91 3.24 0.22
N PHE A 13 7.63 2.01 -0.17
CA PHE A 13 8.30 0.80 0.35
C PHE A 13 9.83 0.85 0.25
N ILE A 14 10.40 1.50 -0.77
CA ILE A 14 11.85 1.57 -0.95
C ILE A 14 12.49 2.28 0.23
N ASN A 15 12.02 3.47 0.57
CA ASN A 15 12.47 4.21 1.75
C ASN A 15 11.90 3.59 3.05
N GLY A 16 10.58 3.39 3.14
CA GLY A 16 9.90 2.71 4.24
C GLY A 16 9.76 3.51 5.54
N THR A 17 10.36 4.69 5.66
CA THR A 17 10.41 5.51 6.87
C THR A 17 9.60 6.80 6.79
N SER A 18 9.02 7.12 5.63
CA SER A 18 8.18 8.32 5.37
C SER A 18 8.86 9.66 5.68
N ASP A 19 10.19 9.72 5.66
CA ASP A 19 11.02 10.90 5.99
C ASP A 19 11.71 11.51 4.78
N ALA A 20 11.56 10.92 3.59
CA ALA A 20 12.09 11.41 2.34
C ALA A 20 11.12 11.23 1.18
N VAL A 21 11.09 12.20 0.28
CA VAL A 21 10.32 12.15 -0.97
C VAL A 21 11.31 12.00 -2.13
N GLY A 22 11.04 11.05 -3.02
CA GLY A 22 11.85 10.82 -4.20
C GLY A 22 11.21 9.86 -5.18
N GLY A 23 11.72 9.86 -6.40
CA GLY A 23 11.35 8.94 -7.46
C GLY A 23 12.59 8.41 -8.19
N VAL A 24 12.44 7.31 -8.87
CA VAL A 24 13.47 6.73 -9.74
C VAL A 24 12.86 6.24 -11.03
N THR A 25 13.52 6.52 -12.14
CA THR A 25 13.23 5.97 -13.45
C THR A 25 14.34 5.02 -13.85
N CYS A 26 13.98 3.79 -14.20
CA CYS A 26 14.89 2.76 -14.70
C CYS A 26 14.49 2.45 -16.13
N ALA A 27 15.41 2.61 -17.07
CA ALA A 27 15.20 2.36 -18.48
C ALA A 27 16.53 2.06 -19.19
N SER A 28 16.52 1.94 -20.53
CA SER A 28 17.74 1.80 -21.29
C SER A 28 18.69 3.01 -21.08
N LYS A 29 19.97 2.77 -21.27
CA LYS A 29 20.99 3.82 -21.14
C LYS A 29 20.71 5.00 -22.09
N GLU A 30 20.26 4.71 -23.29
CA GLU A 30 19.91 5.68 -24.34
C GLU A 30 18.72 6.54 -23.89
N PHE A 31 17.68 5.92 -23.33
CA PHE A 31 16.51 6.65 -22.81
C PHE A 31 16.91 7.59 -21.66
N ILE A 32 17.67 7.09 -20.68
CA ILE A 32 18.14 7.92 -19.56
C ILE A 32 19.02 9.07 -20.05
N ALA A 33 19.92 8.82 -21.04
CA ALA A 33 20.73 9.87 -21.63
C ALA A 33 19.90 10.94 -22.32
N SER A 34 18.83 10.54 -23.04
CA SER A 34 17.91 11.51 -23.69
C SER A 34 17.18 12.40 -22.68
N MET A 35 16.86 11.88 -21.49
CA MET A 35 16.26 12.69 -20.42
C MET A 35 17.20 13.77 -19.89
N MET A 36 18.50 13.61 -20.05
CA MET A 36 19.55 14.54 -19.61
C MET A 36 20.05 15.47 -20.74
N ASP A 37 19.46 15.40 -21.93
CA ASP A 37 19.82 16.28 -23.06
C ASP A 37 19.58 17.75 -22.70
N VAL A 38 20.54 18.62 -23.03
CA VAL A 38 20.55 20.04 -22.62
C VAL A 38 19.42 20.84 -23.25
N ASN A 39 18.98 20.45 -24.44
CA ASN A 39 17.97 21.19 -25.21
C ASN A 39 16.55 20.68 -25.05
N SER A 40 16.39 19.37 -24.80
CA SER A 40 15.09 18.71 -24.85
C SER A 40 14.85 17.71 -23.70
N GLY A 41 15.86 17.42 -22.90
CA GLY A 41 15.76 16.41 -21.85
C GLY A 41 14.90 16.88 -20.67
N ALA A 42 13.85 16.11 -20.35
CA ALA A 42 12.91 16.46 -19.27
C ALA A 42 13.60 16.62 -17.92
N SER A 43 14.55 15.77 -17.58
CA SER A 43 15.29 15.86 -16.31
C SER A 43 16.23 17.06 -16.29
N MET A 44 16.80 17.42 -17.43
CA MET A 44 17.67 18.60 -17.53
C MET A 44 16.88 19.91 -17.41
N LEU A 45 15.72 19.98 -18.09
CA LEU A 45 14.89 21.20 -18.12
C LEU A 45 14.12 21.42 -16.81
N LEU A 46 13.63 20.36 -16.17
CA LEU A 46 12.82 20.44 -14.94
C LEU A 46 13.67 20.42 -13.67
N GLY A 47 14.91 19.93 -13.74
CA GLY A 47 15.84 19.87 -12.63
C GLY A 47 15.45 18.97 -11.44
N PRO A 48 14.76 17.83 -11.61
CA PRO A 48 14.36 16.97 -10.49
C PRO A 48 15.55 16.15 -9.99
N VAL A 49 16.38 16.76 -9.15
CA VAL A 49 17.59 16.13 -8.59
C VAL A 49 17.37 15.85 -7.12
N LEU A 50 17.53 14.58 -6.72
CA LEU A 50 17.55 14.21 -5.32
C LEU A 50 18.90 14.60 -4.69
N ASP A 51 18.87 15.31 -3.58
CA ASP A 51 20.09 15.71 -2.88
C ASP A 51 20.85 14.53 -2.25
N GLY A 52 22.15 14.75 -1.96
CA GLY A 52 23.03 13.70 -1.47
C GLY A 52 22.62 13.12 -0.11
N LEU A 53 22.02 13.93 0.78
CA LEU A 53 21.59 13.49 2.12
C LEU A 53 20.40 12.54 2.01
N ARG A 54 19.36 12.93 1.27
CA ARG A 54 18.19 12.06 1.04
C ARG A 54 18.57 10.82 0.24
N SER A 55 19.41 10.95 -0.77
CA SER A 55 19.93 9.80 -1.55
C SER A 55 20.64 8.80 -0.66
N SER A 56 21.50 9.26 0.24
CA SER A 56 22.23 8.40 1.19
C SER A 56 21.29 7.71 2.17
N SER A 57 20.26 8.41 2.68
CA SER A 57 19.25 7.84 3.57
C SER A 57 18.44 6.75 2.88
N ILE A 58 17.94 7.03 1.68
CA ILE A 58 17.17 6.06 0.88
C ILE A 58 18.02 4.84 0.52
N LEU A 59 19.30 5.03 0.17
CA LEU A 59 20.22 3.94 -0.13
C LEU A 59 20.40 3.01 1.07
N LYS A 60 20.57 3.56 2.28
CA LYS A 60 20.61 2.74 3.51
C LYS A 60 19.36 1.90 3.69
N ASN A 61 18.20 2.49 3.47
CA ASN A 61 16.91 1.79 3.60
C ASN A 61 16.70 0.74 2.51
N LEU A 62 17.21 0.98 1.30
CA LEU A 62 17.16 0.04 0.18
C LEU A 62 17.83 -1.31 0.53
N HIS A 63 18.91 -1.31 1.31
CA HIS A 63 19.60 -2.54 1.71
C HIS A 63 18.69 -3.53 2.47
N SER A 64 17.69 -3.03 3.20
CA SER A 64 16.73 -3.87 3.94
C SER A 64 15.43 -4.14 3.19
N LEU A 65 15.25 -3.60 1.96
CA LEU A 65 14.00 -3.67 1.22
C LEU A 65 13.46 -5.10 1.10
N HIS A 66 14.31 -6.04 0.72
CA HIS A 66 13.93 -7.45 0.51
C HIS A 66 13.37 -8.10 1.78
N ILE A 67 14.00 -7.84 2.93
CA ILE A 67 13.54 -8.35 4.24
C ILE A 67 12.21 -7.71 4.61
N ARG A 68 12.09 -6.39 4.43
CA ARG A 68 10.86 -5.65 4.74
C ARG A 68 9.70 -6.09 3.86
N MET A 69 9.91 -6.26 2.54
CA MET A 69 8.86 -6.70 1.64
C MET A 69 8.35 -8.09 1.97
N ALA A 70 9.24 -9.04 2.29
CA ALA A 70 8.83 -10.37 2.74
C ALA A 70 7.97 -10.30 4.02
N GLN A 71 8.34 -9.44 4.98
CA GLN A 71 7.57 -9.29 6.23
C GLN A 71 6.24 -8.55 6.01
N HIS A 72 6.21 -7.48 5.20
CA HIS A 72 4.97 -6.80 4.81
C HIS A 72 3.98 -7.77 4.18
N SER A 73 4.46 -8.57 3.21
CA SER A 73 3.62 -9.57 2.54
C SER A 73 3.11 -10.64 3.50
N LYS A 74 3.96 -11.17 4.37
CA LYS A 74 3.57 -12.16 5.37
C LYS A 74 2.47 -11.63 6.30
N ASN A 75 2.63 -10.40 6.79
CA ASN A 75 1.65 -9.77 7.66
C ASN A 75 0.32 -9.51 6.92
N ALA A 76 0.40 -9.01 5.68
CA ALA A 76 -0.78 -8.73 4.88
C ALA A 76 -1.55 -10.01 4.53
N THR A 77 -0.86 -11.08 4.15
CA THR A 77 -1.48 -12.38 3.86
C THR A 77 -2.24 -12.90 5.09
N TYR A 78 -1.57 -12.92 6.25
CA TYR A 78 -2.18 -13.38 7.50
C TYR A 78 -3.47 -12.60 7.84
N LEU A 79 -3.43 -11.27 7.73
CA LEU A 79 -4.58 -10.44 8.06
C LEU A 79 -5.69 -10.57 7.01
N ALA A 80 -5.35 -10.60 5.72
CA ALA A 80 -6.32 -10.75 4.64
C ALA A 80 -7.07 -12.08 4.75
N GLU A 81 -6.36 -13.19 4.99
CA GLU A 81 -6.96 -14.51 5.22
C GLU A 81 -7.88 -14.51 6.45
N ARG A 82 -7.46 -13.84 7.53
CA ARG A 82 -8.25 -13.74 8.74
C ARG A 82 -9.55 -12.98 8.51
N PHE A 83 -9.49 -11.80 7.89
CA PHE A 83 -10.67 -11.00 7.57
C PHE A 83 -11.60 -11.72 6.59
N GLU A 84 -11.07 -12.41 5.58
CA GLU A 84 -11.88 -13.22 4.66
C GLU A 84 -12.60 -14.34 5.40
N ASN A 85 -11.93 -15.08 6.30
CA ASN A 85 -12.53 -16.13 7.11
C ASN A 85 -13.61 -15.62 8.09
N ASP A 86 -13.47 -14.37 8.54
CA ASP A 86 -14.45 -13.69 9.38
C ASP A 86 -15.62 -13.11 8.56
N GLY A 87 -15.64 -13.33 7.22
CA GLY A 87 -16.76 -13.00 6.33
C GLY A 87 -16.70 -11.63 5.68
N TYR A 88 -15.57 -10.90 5.80
CA TYR A 88 -15.41 -9.61 5.14
C TYR A 88 -15.05 -9.77 3.66
N LYS A 89 -15.49 -8.81 2.85
CA LYS A 89 -15.10 -8.72 1.44
C LYS A 89 -13.70 -8.09 1.35
N VAL A 90 -12.70 -8.94 1.20
CA VAL A 90 -11.29 -8.55 1.09
C VAL A 90 -10.82 -8.65 -0.35
N VAL A 91 -10.10 -7.64 -0.83
CA VAL A 91 -9.42 -7.68 -2.14
C VAL A 91 -7.92 -7.67 -1.92
N TYR A 92 -7.30 -8.81 -2.13
CA TYR A 92 -5.85 -9.01 -2.01
C TYR A 92 -5.38 -10.10 -2.96
N SER A 93 -4.37 -9.80 -3.77
CA SER A 93 -3.84 -10.76 -4.77
C SER A 93 -3.28 -12.05 -4.16
N GLY A 94 -2.94 -12.04 -2.87
CA GLY A 94 -2.49 -13.22 -2.13
C GLY A 94 -3.60 -14.20 -1.72
N LEU A 95 -4.87 -13.81 -1.75
CA LEU A 95 -5.99 -14.69 -1.47
C LEU A 95 -6.30 -15.57 -2.68
N LYS A 96 -6.57 -16.85 -2.45
CA LYS A 96 -6.96 -17.79 -3.52
C LYS A 96 -8.28 -17.43 -4.18
N SER A 97 -9.16 -16.71 -3.48
CA SER A 97 -10.42 -16.17 -3.96
C SER A 97 -10.26 -15.01 -4.95
N HIS A 98 -9.08 -14.37 -4.98
CA HIS A 98 -8.83 -13.26 -5.88
C HIS A 98 -8.72 -13.74 -7.34
N SER A 99 -9.50 -13.13 -8.25
CA SER A 99 -9.59 -13.55 -9.66
C SER A 99 -8.25 -13.68 -10.38
N ASN A 100 -7.30 -12.81 -10.08
CA ASN A 100 -5.96 -12.76 -10.68
C ASN A 100 -4.87 -13.39 -9.80
N HIS A 101 -5.24 -14.17 -8.76
CA HIS A 101 -4.25 -14.80 -7.88
C HIS A 101 -3.22 -15.64 -8.65
N HIS A 102 -3.68 -16.44 -9.60
CA HIS A 102 -2.81 -17.29 -10.42
C HIS A 102 -1.80 -16.48 -11.23
N LEU A 103 -2.25 -15.42 -11.91
CA LEU A 103 -1.36 -14.55 -12.69
C LEU A 103 -0.31 -13.87 -11.82
N PHE A 104 -0.72 -13.37 -10.66
CA PHE A 104 0.23 -12.74 -9.73
C PHE A 104 1.24 -13.76 -9.21
N THR A 105 0.80 -14.99 -8.91
CA THR A 105 1.66 -16.09 -8.43
C THR A 105 2.72 -16.48 -9.47
N GLU A 106 2.37 -16.48 -10.75
CA GLU A 106 3.32 -16.76 -11.83
C GLU A 106 4.36 -15.65 -12.03
N MET A 107 3.98 -14.39 -11.79
CA MET A 107 4.83 -13.22 -12.04
C MET A 107 5.65 -12.77 -10.85
N MET A 108 5.19 -13.03 -9.63
CA MET A 108 5.86 -12.54 -8.42
C MET A 108 7.17 -13.29 -8.12
N ASN A 109 8.05 -12.63 -7.37
CA ASN A 109 9.16 -13.33 -6.74
C ASN A 109 8.67 -14.00 -5.45
N PRO A 110 8.72 -15.34 -5.33
CA PRO A 110 8.21 -16.08 -4.16
C PRO A 110 8.83 -15.64 -2.82
N GLN A 111 10.05 -15.11 -2.85
CA GLN A 111 10.74 -14.64 -1.64
C GLN A 111 10.08 -13.39 -1.04
N PHE A 112 9.37 -12.60 -1.86
CA PHE A 112 8.77 -11.34 -1.43
C PHE A 112 7.25 -11.42 -1.30
N GLY A 113 6.63 -12.45 -1.87
CA GLY A 113 5.21 -12.71 -1.78
C GLY A 113 4.32 -11.68 -2.50
N TYR A 114 3.11 -11.48 -2.01
CA TYR A 114 2.04 -10.75 -2.70
C TYR A 114 1.98 -9.25 -2.36
N GLY A 115 2.96 -8.74 -1.63
CA GLY A 115 3.00 -7.34 -1.21
C GLY A 115 2.22 -7.05 0.08
N GLY A 116 2.30 -5.80 0.52
CA GLY A 116 1.81 -5.36 1.83
C GLY A 116 0.49 -4.60 1.80
N MET A 117 -0.32 -4.70 0.72
CA MET A 117 -1.54 -3.89 0.57
C MET A 117 -2.76 -4.73 0.24
N PHE A 118 -3.87 -4.45 0.92
CA PHE A 118 -5.20 -4.98 0.59
C PHE A 118 -6.29 -3.96 0.88
N THR A 119 -7.50 -4.22 0.41
CA THR A 119 -8.68 -3.44 0.76
C THR A 119 -9.75 -4.31 1.39
N ILE A 120 -10.55 -3.71 2.27
CA ILE A 120 -11.75 -4.31 2.85
C ILE A 120 -12.91 -3.38 2.58
N ASP A 121 -14.05 -3.94 2.18
CA ASP A 121 -15.30 -3.22 2.02
C ASP A 121 -16.17 -3.40 3.28
N PHE A 122 -16.41 -2.31 4.00
CA PHE A 122 -17.26 -2.28 5.21
C PHE A 122 -18.71 -1.85 4.90
N GLY A 123 -19.04 -1.67 3.62
CA GLY A 123 -20.39 -1.45 3.13
C GLY A 123 -20.88 0.00 3.20
N SER A 124 -20.35 0.84 4.09
CA SER A 124 -20.67 2.27 4.15
C SER A 124 -19.50 3.12 4.63
N LEU A 125 -19.52 4.41 4.25
CA LEU A 125 -18.51 5.39 4.67
C LEU A 125 -18.49 5.58 6.19
N ASP A 126 -19.65 5.61 6.83
CA ASP A 126 -19.77 5.81 8.28
C ASP A 126 -19.08 4.67 9.04
N LYS A 127 -19.29 3.43 8.60
CA LYS A 127 -18.64 2.25 9.16
C LYS A 127 -17.13 2.28 8.95
N ALA A 128 -16.70 2.63 7.76
CA ALA A 128 -15.28 2.76 7.43
C ALA A 128 -14.60 3.83 8.31
N ASN A 129 -15.24 4.98 8.49
CA ASN A 129 -14.72 6.07 9.32
C ASN A 129 -14.67 5.68 10.80
N ALA A 130 -15.73 5.09 11.35
CA ALA A 130 -15.79 4.65 12.75
C ALA A 130 -14.67 3.62 13.04
N LEU A 131 -14.45 2.66 12.14
CA LEU A 131 -13.37 1.69 12.28
C LEU A 131 -11.99 2.36 12.24
N MET A 132 -11.76 3.26 11.26
CA MET A 132 -10.46 3.93 11.13
C MET A 132 -10.13 4.80 12.35
N GLU A 133 -11.13 5.47 12.91
CA GLU A 133 -10.99 6.27 14.13
C GLU A 133 -10.65 5.38 15.34
N GLU A 134 -11.37 4.27 15.52
CA GLU A 134 -11.09 3.32 16.59
C GLU A 134 -9.70 2.70 16.46
N MET A 135 -9.30 2.31 15.26
CA MET A 135 -7.96 1.78 15.02
C MET A 135 -6.86 2.79 15.35
N GLN A 136 -7.09 4.08 15.10
CA GLN A 136 -6.14 5.13 15.44
C GLN A 136 -6.07 5.35 16.95
N ASN A 137 -7.23 5.37 17.65
CA ASN A 137 -7.32 5.50 19.10
C ASN A 137 -6.61 4.33 19.82
N GLU A 138 -6.73 3.12 19.29
CA GLU A 138 -6.09 1.91 19.81
C GLU A 138 -4.60 1.77 19.39
N ASN A 139 -4.05 2.75 18.66
CA ASN A 139 -2.68 2.73 18.13
C ASN A 139 -2.37 1.51 17.27
N VAL A 140 -3.34 1.01 16.52
CA VAL A 140 -3.18 -0.12 15.58
C VAL A 140 -2.50 0.31 14.29
N GLY A 141 -2.59 1.58 13.95
CA GLY A 141 -1.98 2.19 12.76
C GLY A 141 -2.27 3.68 12.68
N TYR A 142 -2.07 4.26 11.51
CA TYR A 142 -2.31 5.70 11.28
C TYR A 142 -3.24 5.91 10.10
N LEU A 143 -4.17 6.83 10.27
CA LEU A 143 -4.97 7.37 9.17
C LEU A 143 -4.06 8.24 8.29
N ALA A 144 -3.73 7.74 7.10
CA ALA A 144 -2.84 8.43 6.18
C ALA A 144 -3.02 7.95 4.73
N VAL A 145 -2.99 8.89 3.80
CA VAL A 145 -3.10 8.64 2.35
C VAL A 145 -1.79 8.14 1.71
N SER A 146 -0.82 7.68 2.50
CA SER A 146 0.44 7.11 2.04
C SER A 146 0.42 5.58 2.06
N LEU A 147 1.55 4.95 1.75
CA LEU A 147 1.74 3.51 1.80
C LEU A 147 3.23 3.16 1.97
N GLY A 148 3.52 1.92 2.33
CA GLY A 148 4.88 1.41 2.40
C GLY A 148 5.68 1.84 3.62
N PHE A 149 5.02 2.44 4.60
CA PHE A 149 5.62 2.78 5.89
C PHE A 149 5.83 1.53 6.75
N TYR A 150 6.81 1.53 7.63
CA TYR A 150 7.08 0.39 8.51
C TYR A 150 5.97 0.13 9.54
N LYS A 151 5.07 1.10 9.78
CA LYS A 151 3.83 0.92 10.53
C LYS A 151 2.63 0.84 9.60
N THR A 152 1.54 0.25 10.07
CA THR A 152 0.31 0.16 9.28
C THR A 152 -0.31 1.52 9.04
N LEU A 153 -0.69 1.76 7.79
CA LEU A 153 -1.46 2.91 7.36
C LEU A 153 -2.79 2.44 6.78
N PHE A 154 -3.83 3.24 6.98
CA PHE A 154 -5.15 2.99 6.40
C PHE A 154 -5.80 4.30 5.93
N SER A 155 -6.66 4.21 4.92
CA SER A 155 -7.40 5.35 4.38
C SER A 155 -8.62 4.88 3.58
N ALA A 156 -9.65 5.72 3.49
CA ALA A 156 -10.77 5.52 2.58
C ALA A 156 -10.42 6.13 1.20
N PRO A 157 -10.14 5.31 0.16
CA PRO A 157 -9.66 5.83 -1.12
C PRO A 157 -10.69 6.68 -1.86
N GLY A 158 -11.98 6.37 -1.78
CA GLY A 158 -13.04 7.13 -2.45
C GLY A 158 -13.09 8.61 -2.04
N THR A 159 -12.81 8.90 -0.78
CA THR A 159 -12.78 10.28 -0.24
C THR A 159 -11.38 10.90 -0.17
N SER A 160 -10.34 10.18 -0.57
CA SER A 160 -8.96 10.63 -0.47
C SER A 160 -8.17 10.49 -1.77
N THR A 161 -7.59 9.32 -2.04
CA THR A 161 -6.68 9.12 -3.19
C THR A 161 -7.38 8.97 -4.53
N SER A 162 -8.68 8.68 -4.53
CA SER A 162 -9.51 8.50 -5.73
C SER A 162 -10.69 9.48 -5.77
N SER A 163 -10.65 10.54 -4.97
CA SER A 163 -11.73 11.55 -4.89
C SER A 163 -11.94 12.34 -6.19
N GLU A 164 -10.95 12.37 -7.08
CA GLU A 164 -11.07 13.01 -8.39
C GLU A 164 -11.79 12.13 -9.44
N ILE A 165 -11.98 10.84 -9.15
CA ILE A 165 -12.70 9.92 -10.04
C ILE A 165 -14.21 10.16 -9.83
N PRO A 166 -14.99 10.41 -10.90
CA PRO A 166 -16.44 10.56 -10.80
C PRO A 166 -17.10 9.35 -10.10
N GLU A 167 -18.13 9.60 -9.30
CA GLU A 167 -18.80 8.53 -8.52
C GLU A 167 -19.31 7.38 -9.39
N GLU A 168 -19.81 7.67 -10.59
CA GLU A 168 -20.27 6.66 -11.54
C GLU A 168 -19.14 5.73 -11.99
N GLU A 169 -17.94 6.28 -12.21
CA GLU A 169 -16.76 5.49 -12.57
C GLU A 169 -16.25 4.70 -11.35
N GLN A 170 -16.27 5.27 -10.16
CA GLN A 170 -15.93 4.56 -8.92
C GLN A 170 -16.85 3.35 -8.74
N LYS A 171 -18.16 3.52 -8.92
CA LYS A 171 -19.15 2.43 -8.86
C LYS A 171 -18.92 1.38 -9.94
N ALA A 172 -18.62 1.80 -11.17
CA ALA A 172 -18.32 0.88 -12.28
C ALA A 172 -17.06 0.03 -12.01
N MET A 173 -16.07 0.58 -11.29
CA MET A 173 -14.88 -0.14 -10.83
C MET A 173 -15.15 -1.02 -9.59
N GLY A 174 -16.39 -1.06 -9.07
CA GLY A 174 -16.75 -1.81 -7.87
C GLY A 174 -16.26 -1.18 -6.57
N MET A 175 -15.93 0.11 -6.58
CA MET A 175 -15.58 0.86 -5.38
C MET A 175 -16.86 1.28 -4.66
N SER A 176 -17.03 0.81 -3.43
CA SER A 176 -18.06 1.31 -2.51
C SER A 176 -17.47 2.39 -1.62
N ASP A 177 -18.34 3.23 -1.04
CA ASP A 177 -17.93 4.27 -0.08
C ASP A 177 -17.34 3.67 1.21
N GLY A 178 -17.62 2.39 1.48
CA GLY A 178 -17.13 1.65 2.64
C GLY A 178 -15.77 1.01 2.47
N ILE A 179 -15.08 1.22 1.35
CA ILE A 179 -13.75 0.63 1.13
C ILE A 179 -12.70 1.33 1.98
N VAL A 180 -11.95 0.54 2.75
CA VAL A 180 -10.73 0.97 3.44
C VAL A 180 -9.54 0.27 2.82
N ARG A 181 -8.54 1.04 2.42
CA ARG A 181 -7.25 0.54 1.93
C ARG A 181 -6.27 0.46 3.08
N PHE A 182 -5.64 -0.69 3.23
CA PHE A 182 -4.60 -0.97 4.22
C PHE A 182 -3.24 -1.09 3.55
N SER A 183 -2.24 -0.40 4.11
CA SER A 183 -0.82 -0.64 3.87
C SER A 183 -0.22 -1.21 5.14
N ILE A 184 -0.02 -2.51 5.17
CA ILE A 184 0.33 -3.24 6.38
C ILE A 184 1.81 -3.04 6.72
N GLY A 185 2.07 -2.73 7.98
CA GLY A 185 3.41 -2.51 8.52
C GLY A 185 4.15 -3.79 8.91
N LEU A 186 5.29 -3.60 9.60
CA LEU A 186 6.19 -4.67 10.05
C LEU A 186 5.90 -5.13 11.48
N ASP A 187 5.00 -4.47 12.19
CA ASP A 187 4.77 -4.68 13.62
C ASP A 187 4.22 -6.08 13.90
N ARG A 188 4.89 -6.81 14.79
CA ARG A 188 4.48 -8.16 15.25
C ARG A 188 3.19 -8.16 16.05
N ARG A 189 2.78 -7.05 16.66
CA ARG A 189 1.52 -6.94 17.39
C ARG A 189 0.31 -7.24 16.50
N GLN A 190 0.42 -7.01 15.22
CA GLN A 190 -0.59 -7.36 14.22
C GLN A 190 -0.76 -8.88 14.07
N MET A 191 0.33 -9.66 14.25
CA MET A 191 0.31 -11.13 14.16
C MET A 191 -0.23 -11.82 15.41
N ASN A 192 -0.23 -11.16 16.57
CA ASN A 192 -0.67 -11.75 17.84
C ASN A 192 -2.19 -11.67 18.08
N GLY A 193 -2.98 -11.50 17.03
CA GLY A 193 -4.44 -11.43 17.13
C GLY A 193 -4.99 -10.09 17.62
N HIS A 194 -4.16 -9.19 18.14
CA HIS A 194 -4.61 -7.90 18.65
C HIS A 194 -5.20 -7.00 17.56
N PHE A 195 -4.68 -7.04 16.34
CA PHE A 195 -5.25 -6.29 15.22
C PHE A 195 -6.64 -6.83 14.86
N ALA A 196 -6.74 -8.12 14.59
CA ALA A 196 -8.01 -8.75 14.21
C ALA A 196 -9.02 -8.78 15.37
N THR A 197 -8.57 -9.06 16.60
CA THR A 197 -9.45 -9.13 17.77
C THR A 197 -9.91 -7.75 18.26
N ARG A 198 -9.09 -6.72 18.17
CA ARG A 198 -9.46 -5.36 18.59
C ARG A 198 -10.30 -4.65 17.55
N SER A 199 -9.97 -4.76 16.27
CA SER A 199 -10.87 -4.27 15.20
C SER A 199 -12.19 -5.03 15.15
N LEU A 200 -12.22 -6.32 15.49
CA LEU A 200 -13.46 -7.10 15.62
C LEU A 200 -14.24 -6.72 16.88
N ASN A 201 -13.59 -6.40 18.00
CA ASN A 201 -14.29 -5.94 19.22
C ASN A 201 -14.88 -4.54 19.06
N ALA A 202 -14.24 -3.65 18.30
CA ALA A 202 -14.84 -2.38 17.90
C ALA A 202 -16.13 -2.59 17.08
N TRP A 203 -16.21 -3.69 16.32
CA TRP A 203 -17.39 -4.07 15.53
C TRP A 203 -18.49 -4.79 16.33
N GLN A 204 -18.17 -5.43 17.43
CA GLN A 204 -19.18 -6.05 18.31
C GLN A 204 -20.05 -5.02 19.05
N LEU A 205 -19.66 -3.75 19.06
CA LEU A 205 -20.51 -2.66 19.57
C LEU A 205 -21.70 -2.34 18.69
N GLU A 206 -21.75 -2.83 17.42
CA GLU A 206 -22.92 -2.67 16.53
C GLU A 206 -24.00 -3.76 16.68
N LYS A 207 -23.91 -4.65 17.66
CA LYS A 207 -25.03 -5.53 18.03
C LYS A 207 -25.88 -4.98 19.16
N LEU A 208 -25.80 -3.70 19.42
CA LEU A 208 -26.73 -2.96 20.24
C LEU A 208 -27.58 -2.09 19.32
N ASP A 209 -28.74 -2.71 18.94
CA ASP A 209 -29.90 -2.24 18.17
C ASP A 209 -29.88 -2.43 16.67
#